data_fe2ee0c07a6964bcce8bb9b75560c839
#
_entry.id   fe2ee0c07a6964bcce8bb9b75560c839
#
_cell.length_a   1.000
_cell.length_b   1.000
_cell.length_c   1.000
_cell.angle_alpha   90.00
_cell.angle_beta   90.00
_cell.angle_gamma   90.00
#
_symmetry.space_group_name_H-M   'P 1'
#
loop_
_entity.id
_entity.type
_entity.pdbx_description
1 polymer ?
#
loop_
_entity_poly.entity_id
_entity_poly.type
_entity_poly.pdbx_seq_one_letter_code
_entity_poly.pdbx_strand_id
1 'polypeptide(L)'
;MDSGLSSSLMQFMLRDHEADTDRLNQILSSSDDAGLVRRMPPIPFTGDIESMQQGDCACLLGINPLWPAPGKPAHETELRPAMRLIKRLRAGDRSAFAEYMRTRMTYFSSGIANWGHFDKVGHGYAEHFFTSEDKRSVWESHAFAMDVVPYFSRDATSLDRGRIVEQVSSDPALRHHQRILAAVIAEARPSVLHLNGSHAIQVVEALYCDGPLERQGELGSQYGLRFGEARIGGTPVRVFAHNQFGYGRYNPSKKHWPAFARAWADWT
;
A
#
# COMPACT_ATOMS: atom_id res chain seq x y z
N MET A 1 -4.97 15.94 -8.98
CA MET A 1 -3.64 15.79 -8.29
C MET A 1 -2.96 17.15 -8.23
N ASP A 2 -2.57 17.58 -7.04
CA ASP A 2 -1.84 18.83 -6.86
C ASP A 2 -0.53 18.85 -7.66
N SER A 3 -0.12 20.02 -8.15
CA SER A 3 1.10 20.20 -8.95
C SER A 3 2.37 19.78 -8.19
N GLY A 4 2.39 19.97 -6.87
CA GLY A 4 3.49 19.54 -6.00
C GLY A 4 3.63 18.03 -5.92
N LEU A 5 2.52 17.31 -5.74
CA LEU A 5 2.51 15.83 -5.73
C LEU A 5 2.91 15.27 -7.08
N SER A 6 2.37 15.81 -8.19
CA SER A 6 2.72 15.39 -9.55
C SER A 6 4.22 15.57 -9.83
N SER A 7 4.81 16.70 -9.43
CA SER A 7 6.25 16.96 -9.56
C SER A 7 7.09 15.98 -8.73
N SER A 8 6.69 15.72 -7.48
CA SER A 8 7.38 14.78 -6.59
C SER A 8 7.35 13.35 -7.14
N LEU A 9 6.20 12.92 -7.65
CA LEU A 9 6.03 11.61 -8.30
C LEU A 9 6.93 11.48 -9.55
N MET A 10 6.96 12.51 -10.41
CA MET A 10 7.83 12.50 -11.58
C MET A 10 9.31 12.38 -11.20
N GLN A 11 9.76 13.17 -10.21
CA GLN A 11 11.13 13.10 -9.71
C GLN A 11 11.45 11.72 -9.12
N PHE A 12 10.50 11.12 -8.42
CA PHE A 12 10.65 9.78 -7.86
C PHE A 12 10.81 8.74 -8.99
N MET A 13 9.97 8.80 -10.03
CA MET A 13 10.03 7.85 -11.13
C MET A 13 11.29 7.99 -12.01
N LEU A 14 11.97 9.15 -11.98
CA LEU A 14 13.23 9.39 -12.65
C LEU A 14 14.46 8.90 -11.89
N ARG A 15 14.33 8.47 -10.64
CA ARG A 15 15.44 7.95 -9.84
C ARG A 15 16.09 6.72 -10.48
N ASP A 16 17.33 6.45 -10.14
CA ASP A 16 17.99 5.18 -10.46
C ASP A 16 17.51 4.07 -9.52
N HIS A 17 16.41 3.42 -9.92
CA HIS A 17 15.78 2.38 -9.12
C HIS A 17 16.63 1.11 -8.98
N GLU A 18 17.57 0.85 -9.89
CA GLU A 18 18.51 -0.27 -9.76
C GLU A 18 19.49 0.02 -8.63
N ALA A 19 20.10 1.19 -8.64
CA ALA A 19 21.00 1.61 -7.56
C ALA A 19 20.27 1.71 -6.21
N ASP A 20 19.02 2.21 -6.20
CA ASP A 20 18.21 2.27 -4.97
C ASP A 20 17.93 0.87 -4.42
N THR A 21 17.49 -0.09 -5.27
CA THR A 21 17.19 -1.46 -4.82
C THR A 21 18.45 -2.22 -4.41
N ASP A 22 19.59 -2.01 -5.06
CA ASP A 22 20.87 -2.63 -4.67
C ASP A 22 21.31 -2.17 -3.28
N ARG A 23 21.26 -0.86 -3.03
CA ARG A 23 21.58 -0.28 -1.73
C ARG A 23 20.62 -0.78 -0.64
N LEU A 24 19.30 -0.76 -0.93
CA LEU A 24 18.28 -1.21 0.03
C LEU A 24 18.37 -2.71 0.31
N ASN A 25 18.73 -3.54 -0.65
CA ASN A 25 18.94 -4.97 -0.44
C ASN A 25 20.09 -5.25 0.54
N GLN A 26 21.17 -4.49 0.47
CA GLN A 26 22.28 -4.63 1.43
C GLN A 26 21.87 -4.33 2.87
N ILE A 27 20.82 -3.53 3.05
CA ILE A 27 20.36 -3.07 4.36
C ILE A 27 19.14 -3.85 4.84
N LEU A 28 18.12 -4.02 3.99
CA LEU A 28 16.80 -4.50 4.39
C LEU A 28 16.63 -6.01 4.23
N SER A 29 17.40 -6.65 3.35
CA SER A 29 17.21 -8.09 3.08
C SER A 29 17.97 -8.93 4.09
N SER A 30 17.35 -10.04 4.51
CA SER A 30 17.99 -11.06 5.34
C SER A 30 18.77 -12.10 4.52
N SER A 31 18.54 -12.14 3.19
CA SER A 31 19.24 -13.04 2.25
C SER A 31 19.22 -12.48 0.83
N ASP A 32 20.21 -12.83 0.02
CA ASP A 32 20.35 -12.36 -1.36
C ASP A 32 19.18 -12.77 -2.28
N ASP A 33 18.53 -13.89 -2.00
CA ASP A 33 17.45 -14.43 -2.83
C ASP A 33 16.06 -13.86 -2.50
N ALA A 34 15.90 -13.26 -1.34
CA ALA A 34 14.59 -12.84 -0.82
C ALA A 34 14.35 -11.32 -0.87
N GLY A 35 15.31 -10.56 -1.36
CA GLY A 35 15.31 -9.11 -1.34
C GLY A 35 14.40 -8.44 -2.37
N LEU A 36 14.57 -7.13 -2.49
CA LEU A 36 13.88 -6.29 -3.46
C LEU A 36 14.30 -6.67 -4.90
N VAL A 37 13.32 -6.68 -5.80
CA VAL A 37 13.53 -7.08 -7.19
C VAL A 37 14.13 -5.93 -7.98
N ARG A 38 15.33 -6.13 -8.51
CA ARG A 38 16.01 -5.16 -9.38
C ARG A 38 15.21 -4.90 -10.65
N ARG A 39 15.36 -3.72 -11.22
CA ARG A 39 14.79 -3.32 -12.52
C ARG A 39 13.27 -3.23 -12.56
N MET A 40 12.58 -3.39 -11.44
CA MET A 40 11.15 -3.15 -11.38
C MET A 40 10.87 -1.69 -11.03
N PRO A 41 9.93 -1.03 -11.74
CA PRO A 41 9.49 0.30 -11.35
C PRO A 41 8.83 0.24 -9.97
N PRO A 42 9.06 1.22 -9.09
CA PRO A 42 8.34 1.29 -7.84
C PRO A 42 6.85 1.58 -8.08
N ILE A 43 6.00 1.16 -7.15
CA ILE A 43 4.58 1.52 -7.13
C ILE A 43 4.38 2.60 -6.06
N PRO A 44 4.20 3.87 -6.44
CA PRO A 44 4.00 4.94 -5.47
C PRO A 44 2.63 4.86 -4.80
N PHE A 45 1.60 4.50 -5.54
CA PHE A 45 0.24 4.20 -5.08
C PHE A 45 -0.56 3.48 -6.18
N THR A 46 -1.74 2.97 -5.84
CA THR A 46 -2.66 2.29 -6.77
C THR A 46 -4.11 2.65 -6.41
N GLY A 47 -4.89 3.13 -7.36
CA GLY A 47 -6.27 3.59 -7.20
C GLY A 47 -6.45 5.06 -7.60
N ASP A 48 -7.68 5.46 -7.90
CA ASP A 48 -8.02 6.79 -8.38
C ASP A 48 -8.23 7.79 -7.24
N ILE A 49 -7.11 8.28 -6.68
CA ILE A 49 -7.14 9.26 -5.58
C ILE A 49 -7.76 10.60 -5.96
N GLU A 50 -7.91 10.92 -7.26
CA GLU A 50 -8.50 12.18 -7.71
C GLU A 50 -10.02 12.15 -7.69
N SER A 51 -10.61 10.99 -7.97
CA SER A 51 -12.08 10.84 -7.96
C SER A 51 -12.66 10.55 -6.59
N MET A 52 -11.82 10.18 -5.60
CA MET A 52 -12.27 9.84 -4.27
C MET A 52 -12.75 11.06 -3.48
N GLN A 53 -13.88 10.91 -2.83
CA GLN A 53 -14.39 11.92 -1.92
C GLN A 53 -13.53 11.92 -0.64
N GLN A 54 -13.00 13.08 -0.28
CA GLN A 54 -12.23 13.23 0.97
C GLN A 54 -13.08 12.85 2.19
N GLY A 55 -12.52 12.03 3.06
CA GLY A 55 -13.21 11.54 4.26
C GLY A 55 -14.14 10.34 4.03
N ASP A 56 -14.35 9.92 2.77
CA ASP A 56 -15.17 8.77 2.40
C ASP A 56 -14.36 7.75 1.57
N CYS A 57 -13.12 7.51 1.98
CA CYS A 57 -12.28 6.51 1.35
C CYS A 57 -11.35 5.82 2.36
N ALA A 58 -10.84 4.65 1.95
CA ALA A 58 -9.86 3.88 2.70
C ALA A 58 -8.50 3.85 2.00
N CYS A 59 -7.43 3.91 2.79
CA CYS A 59 -6.08 3.59 2.33
C CYS A 59 -5.68 2.21 2.86
N LEU A 60 -5.46 1.24 1.99
CA LEU A 60 -4.80 -0.01 2.36
C LEU A 60 -3.29 0.20 2.32
N LEU A 61 -2.64 0.19 3.49
CA LEU A 61 -1.20 0.37 3.59
C LEU A 61 -0.50 -0.97 3.90
N GLY A 62 0.35 -1.39 2.97
CA GLY A 62 1.20 -2.57 3.07
C GLY A 62 2.65 -2.23 3.41
N ILE A 63 3.51 -3.26 3.44
CA ILE A 63 4.95 -3.08 3.58
C ILE A 63 5.60 -2.83 2.24
N ASN A 64 5.33 -3.72 1.27
CA ASN A 64 5.87 -3.64 -0.07
C ASN A 64 5.07 -4.53 -1.04
N PRO A 65 5.05 -4.20 -2.34
CA PRO A 65 4.34 -4.99 -3.32
C PRO A 65 5.06 -6.34 -3.55
N LEU A 66 4.27 -7.41 -3.66
CA LEU A 66 4.77 -8.74 -4.00
C LEU A 66 5.02 -8.84 -5.50
N TRP A 67 6.21 -9.30 -5.88
CA TRP A 67 6.58 -9.48 -7.28
C TRP A 67 5.88 -10.71 -7.91
N PRO A 68 5.05 -10.52 -8.92
CA PRO A 68 4.53 -11.63 -9.70
C PRO A 68 5.64 -12.20 -10.60
N ALA A 69 5.93 -13.49 -10.44
CA ALA A 69 6.97 -14.15 -11.21
C ALA A 69 6.72 -14.05 -12.73
N PRO A 70 7.77 -14.10 -13.58
CA PRO A 70 7.63 -14.17 -15.02
C PRO A 70 6.68 -15.29 -15.45
N GLY A 71 5.86 -15.05 -16.47
CA GLY A 71 4.83 -16.00 -16.93
C GLY A 71 3.50 -15.91 -16.16
N LYS A 72 3.41 -15.14 -15.07
CA LYS A 72 2.11 -14.81 -14.46
C LYS A 72 1.42 -13.69 -15.22
N PRO A 73 0.07 -13.72 -15.35
CA PRO A 73 -0.67 -12.67 -16.06
C PRO A 73 -0.30 -11.24 -15.61
N ALA A 74 -0.23 -10.97 -14.32
CA ALA A 74 0.13 -9.66 -13.79
C ALA A 74 1.52 -9.18 -14.24
N HIS A 75 2.49 -10.08 -14.45
CA HIS A 75 3.80 -9.70 -14.99
C HIS A 75 3.69 -9.16 -16.42
N GLU A 76 2.85 -9.78 -17.25
CA GLU A 76 2.72 -9.42 -18.66
C GLU A 76 1.82 -8.19 -18.88
N THR A 77 0.71 -8.10 -18.12
CA THR A 77 -0.30 -7.06 -18.31
C THR A 77 0.00 -5.78 -17.54
N GLU A 78 0.74 -5.86 -16.43
CA GLU A 78 1.02 -4.72 -15.57
C GLU A 78 2.50 -4.32 -15.62
N LEU A 79 3.41 -5.22 -15.23
CA LEU A 79 4.80 -4.85 -15.01
C LEU A 79 5.57 -4.55 -16.29
N ARG A 80 5.42 -5.35 -17.33
CA ARG A 80 6.09 -5.09 -18.62
C ARG A 80 5.71 -3.75 -19.25
N PRO A 81 4.42 -3.37 -19.32
CA PRO A 81 4.03 -2.04 -19.76
C PRO A 81 4.64 -0.94 -18.89
N ALA A 82 4.58 -1.07 -17.56
CA ALA A 82 5.18 -0.10 -16.63
C ALA A 82 6.68 0.09 -16.88
N MET A 83 7.43 -0.99 -17.04
CA MET A 83 8.88 -0.93 -17.35
C MET A 83 9.17 -0.17 -18.65
N ARG A 84 8.35 -0.37 -19.69
CA ARG A 84 8.50 0.36 -20.98
C ARG A 84 8.25 1.85 -20.80
N LEU A 85 7.24 2.21 -20.01
CA LEU A 85 6.91 3.61 -19.72
C LEU A 85 8.03 4.30 -18.96
N ILE A 86 8.61 3.67 -17.95
CA ILE A 86 9.75 4.21 -17.20
C ILE A 86 10.98 4.36 -18.10
N LYS A 87 11.23 3.40 -18.99
CA LYS A 87 12.32 3.52 -19.98
C LYS A 87 12.11 4.71 -20.92
N ARG A 88 10.89 4.92 -21.42
CA ARG A 88 10.55 6.09 -22.26
C ARG A 88 10.72 7.39 -21.47
N LEU A 89 10.22 7.44 -20.23
CA LEU A 89 10.36 8.61 -19.36
C LEU A 89 11.84 8.98 -19.14
N ARG A 90 12.69 8.00 -18.86
CA ARG A 90 14.15 8.21 -18.68
C ARG A 90 14.86 8.64 -19.97
N ALA A 91 14.30 8.28 -21.13
CA ALA A 91 14.76 8.77 -22.44
C ALA A 91 14.26 10.19 -22.79
N GLY A 92 13.56 10.87 -21.86
CA GLY A 92 13.07 12.23 -22.02
C GLY A 92 11.62 12.36 -22.49
N ASP A 93 10.93 11.26 -22.72
CA ASP A 93 9.50 11.27 -23.09
C ASP A 93 8.61 11.51 -21.86
N ARG A 94 8.32 12.77 -21.60
CA ARG A 94 7.47 13.18 -20.45
C ARG A 94 6.03 12.67 -20.54
N SER A 95 5.51 12.36 -21.76
CA SER A 95 4.17 11.81 -21.90
C SER A 95 4.02 10.44 -21.26
N ALA A 96 5.13 9.68 -21.21
CA ALA A 96 5.18 8.37 -20.55
C ALA A 96 4.88 8.43 -19.04
N PHE A 97 5.17 9.56 -18.38
CA PHE A 97 4.78 9.76 -16.97
C PHE A 97 3.26 9.83 -16.81
N ALA A 98 2.58 10.64 -17.61
CA ALA A 98 1.13 10.74 -17.55
C ALA A 98 0.44 9.39 -17.86
N GLU A 99 0.99 8.64 -18.81
CA GLU A 99 0.53 7.31 -19.17
C GLU A 99 0.73 6.31 -18.01
N TYR A 100 1.89 6.35 -17.36
CA TYR A 100 2.18 5.52 -16.17
C TYR A 100 1.22 5.84 -15.02
N MET A 101 1.05 7.11 -14.69
CA MET A 101 0.15 7.54 -13.61
C MET A 101 -1.30 7.13 -13.89
N ARG A 102 -1.77 7.28 -15.14
CA ARG A 102 -3.09 6.79 -15.54
C ARG A 102 -3.24 5.29 -15.28
N THR A 103 -2.21 4.48 -15.61
CA THR A 103 -2.24 3.04 -15.33
C THR A 103 -2.36 2.73 -13.83
N ARG A 104 -1.75 3.55 -12.96
CA ARG A 104 -1.87 3.38 -11.50
C ARG A 104 -3.26 3.81 -11.00
N MET A 105 -3.78 4.91 -11.49
CA MET A 105 -5.10 5.43 -11.13
C MET A 105 -6.23 4.52 -11.62
N THR A 106 -6.16 4.03 -12.84
CA THR A 106 -7.19 3.13 -13.42
C THR A 106 -6.95 1.65 -13.14
N TYR A 107 -6.04 1.29 -12.24
CA TYR A 107 -5.65 -0.10 -11.98
C TYR A 107 -6.84 -1.01 -11.71
N PHE A 108 -7.76 -0.58 -10.86
CA PHE A 108 -8.92 -1.37 -10.46
C PHE A 108 -10.02 -1.40 -11.53
N SER A 109 -10.20 -0.35 -12.32
CA SER A 109 -11.22 -0.25 -13.38
C SER A 109 -10.77 -0.82 -14.72
N SER A 110 -9.46 -0.95 -14.97
CA SER A 110 -8.91 -1.35 -16.28
C SER A 110 -8.95 -2.87 -16.55
N GLY A 111 -9.37 -3.69 -15.58
CA GLY A 111 -9.38 -5.14 -15.71
C GLY A 111 -8.02 -5.84 -15.54
N ILE A 112 -6.94 -5.08 -15.30
CA ILE A 112 -5.58 -5.63 -15.07
C ILE A 112 -5.31 -6.00 -13.60
N ALA A 113 -6.19 -5.61 -12.69
CA ALA A 113 -6.00 -5.78 -11.26
C ALA A 113 -5.81 -7.26 -10.87
N ASN A 114 -4.77 -7.52 -10.07
CA ASN A 114 -4.61 -8.81 -9.41
C ASN A 114 -5.46 -8.85 -8.15
N TRP A 115 -6.68 -9.33 -8.28
CA TRP A 115 -7.71 -9.28 -7.24
C TRP A 115 -7.42 -10.13 -6.00
N GLY A 116 -6.50 -11.08 -6.02
CA GLY A 116 -6.31 -12.06 -4.94
C GLY A 116 -6.31 -11.50 -3.52
N HIS A 117 -5.48 -10.48 -3.27
CA HIS A 117 -5.42 -9.79 -1.98
C HIS A 117 -6.57 -8.79 -1.81
N PHE A 118 -6.81 -7.97 -2.81
CA PHE A 118 -7.82 -6.91 -2.80
C PHE A 118 -9.25 -7.44 -2.70
N ASP A 119 -9.54 -8.64 -3.24
CA ASP A 119 -10.85 -9.27 -3.20
C ASP A 119 -11.35 -9.51 -1.77
N LYS A 120 -10.47 -9.95 -0.88
CA LYS A 120 -10.83 -10.23 0.51
C LYS A 120 -11.11 -8.95 1.31
N VAL A 121 -10.33 -7.90 1.07
CA VAL A 121 -10.48 -6.61 1.72
C VAL A 121 -11.69 -5.87 1.14
N GLY A 122 -11.82 -5.83 -0.18
CA GLY A 122 -12.94 -5.16 -0.86
C GLY A 122 -14.31 -5.71 -0.49
N HIS A 123 -14.41 -7.01 -0.19
CA HIS A 123 -15.64 -7.60 0.33
C HIS A 123 -16.10 -6.95 1.66
N GLY A 124 -15.16 -6.78 2.59
CA GLY A 124 -15.46 -6.10 3.86
C GLY A 124 -15.78 -4.61 3.69
N TYR A 125 -15.06 -3.95 2.79
CA TYR A 125 -15.31 -2.54 2.50
C TYR A 125 -16.71 -2.32 1.90
N ALA A 126 -17.08 -3.09 0.88
CA ALA A 126 -18.37 -2.95 0.22
C ALA A 126 -19.56 -3.25 1.15
N GLU A 127 -19.44 -4.26 2.00
CA GLU A 127 -20.55 -4.69 2.86
C GLU A 127 -20.65 -3.91 4.18
N HIS A 128 -19.54 -3.35 4.69
CA HIS A 128 -19.50 -2.89 6.08
C HIS A 128 -18.92 -1.49 6.30
N PHE A 129 -18.15 -0.95 5.37
CA PHE A 129 -17.51 0.35 5.54
C PHE A 129 -18.05 1.41 4.59
N PHE A 130 -18.36 1.01 3.37
CA PHE A 130 -18.85 1.91 2.32
C PHE A 130 -20.09 1.34 1.68
N THR A 131 -21.02 2.20 1.28
CA THR A 131 -22.17 1.78 0.46
C THR A 131 -21.68 1.58 -0.97
N SER A 132 -21.42 0.32 -1.36
CA SER A 132 -20.97 -0.02 -2.71
C SER A 132 -21.73 -1.24 -3.24
N GLU A 133 -21.95 -1.27 -4.56
CA GLU A 133 -22.69 -2.35 -5.22
C GLU A 133 -21.96 -3.69 -5.09
N ASP A 134 -20.63 -3.67 -5.15
CA ASP A 134 -19.82 -4.87 -5.01
C ASP A 134 -18.38 -4.55 -4.56
N LYS A 135 -17.63 -5.61 -4.25
CA LYS A 135 -16.24 -5.55 -3.76
C LYS A 135 -15.22 -4.98 -4.76
N ARG A 136 -15.56 -4.87 -6.04
CA ARG A 136 -14.69 -4.26 -7.07
C ARG A 136 -14.99 -2.78 -7.18
N SER A 137 -16.28 -2.41 -7.25
CA SER A 137 -16.71 -1.02 -7.31
C SER A 137 -16.15 -0.18 -6.16
N VAL A 138 -16.01 -0.78 -4.95
CA VAL A 138 -15.41 -0.08 -3.81
C VAL A 138 -13.95 0.33 -4.05
N TRP A 139 -13.17 -0.47 -4.77
CA TRP A 139 -11.79 -0.13 -5.12
C TRP A 139 -11.70 0.93 -6.23
N GLU A 140 -12.74 1.09 -7.02
CA GLU A 140 -12.81 2.11 -8.07
C GLU A 140 -13.15 3.49 -7.51
N SER A 141 -13.92 3.56 -6.41
CA SER A 141 -14.49 4.80 -5.90
C SER A 141 -14.17 5.14 -4.44
N HIS A 142 -13.84 4.16 -3.60
CA HIS A 142 -13.69 4.37 -2.15
C HIS A 142 -12.38 3.82 -1.57
N ALA A 143 -11.49 3.23 -2.36
CA ALA A 143 -10.27 2.67 -1.78
C ALA A 143 -9.06 2.78 -2.72
N PHE A 144 -7.90 3.01 -2.12
CA PHE A 144 -6.60 2.98 -2.78
C PHE A 144 -5.60 2.21 -1.93
N ALA A 145 -4.48 1.81 -2.55
CA ALA A 145 -3.44 1.07 -1.88
C ALA A 145 -2.08 1.75 -2.01
N MET A 146 -1.29 1.68 -0.94
CA MET A 146 0.09 2.11 -0.89
C MET A 146 0.94 1.11 -0.11
N ASP A 147 2.25 1.23 -0.21
CA ASP A 147 3.20 0.46 0.58
C ASP A 147 4.23 1.40 1.22
N VAL A 148 4.78 1.03 2.38
CA VAL A 148 5.84 1.78 3.06
C VAL A 148 7.13 1.77 2.23
N VAL A 149 7.45 0.60 1.65
CA VAL A 149 8.56 0.40 0.71
C VAL A 149 7.96 0.18 -0.69
N PRO A 150 8.11 1.11 -1.64
CA PRO A 150 7.40 1.05 -2.92
C PRO A 150 7.96 0.04 -3.91
N TYR A 151 9.02 -0.67 -3.56
CA TYR A 151 9.72 -1.63 -4.41
C TYR A 151 9.21 -3.05 -4.20
N PHE A 152 9.09 -3.79 -5.30
CA PHE A 152 8.71 -5.20 -5.25
C PHE A 152 9.72 -6.06 -4.51
N SER A 153 9.25 -7.02 -3.71
CA SER A 153 10.06 -8.11 -3.19
C SER A 153 9.54 -9.48 -3.66
N ARG A 154 10.41 -10.47 -3.64
CA ARG A 154 10.03 -11.86 -3.92
C ARG A 154 9.23 -12.46 -2.79
N ASP A 155 9.52 -12.03 -1.56
CA ASP A 155 8.83 -12.43 -0.35
C ASP A 155 8.67 -11.22 0.58
N ALA A 156 7.42 -10.87 0.90
CA ALA A 156 7.10 -9.75 1.78
C ALA A 156 7.62 -9.92 3.22
N THR A 157 7.88 -11.17 3.64
CA THR A 157 8.41 -11.48 4.98
C THR A 157 9.93 -11.40 5.09
N SER A 158 10.62 -11.28 3.97
CA SER A 158 12.08 -11.28 3.91
C SER A 158 12.74 -9.95 4.26
N LEU A 159 11.98 -8.88 4.32
CA LEU A 159 12.50 -7.56 4.68
C LEU A 159 12.50 -7.38 6.19
N ASP A 160 13.64 -6.95 6.73
CA ASP A 160 13.78 -6.67 8.17
C ASP A 160 13.01 -5.41 8.56
N ARG A 161 12.03 -5.58 9.45
CA ARG A 161 11.11 -4.52 9.90
C ARG A 161 11.81 -3.41 10.69
N GLY A 162 12.74 -3.79 11.56
CA GLY A 162 13.51 -2.82 12.34
C GLY A 162 14.33 -1.92 11.42
N ARG A 163 15.00 -2.52 10.44
CA ARG A 163 15.76 -1.78 9.44
C ARG A 163 14.88 -0.93 8.52
N ILE A 164 13.67 -1.37 8.17
CA ILE A 164 12.72 -0.51 7.44
C ILE A 164 12.45 0.77 8.25
N VAL A 165 12.12 0.63 9.54
CA VAL A 165 11.83 1.78 10.42
C VAL A 165 13.04 2.73 10.49
N GLU A 166 14.24 2.21 10.65
CA GLU A 166 15.46 3.01 10.68
C GLU A 166 15.73 3.74 9.34
N GLN A 167 15.50 3.06 8.23
CA GLN A 167 15.84 3.58 6.90
C GLN A 167 14.82 4.51 6.27
N VAL A 168 13.56 4.43 6.68
CA VAL A 168 12.48 5.27 6.13
C VAL A 168 12.80 6.77 6.21
N SER A 169 13.46 7.21 7.29
CA SER A 169 13.86 8.61 7.48
C SER A 169 15.24 8.96 6.94
N SER A 170 16.11 7.99 6.71
CA SER A 170 17.52 8.20 6.34
C SER A 170 17.82 7.87 4.88
N ASP A 171 17.29 6.77 4.34
CA ASP A 171 17.53 6.40 2.93
C ASP A 171 16.87 7.39 1.96
N PRO A 172 17.59 7.89 0.96
CA PRO A 172 17.07 8.92 0.04
C PRO A 172 15.85 8.48 -0.77
N ALA A 173 15.73 7.20 -1.14
CA ALA A 173 14.59 6.69 -1.92
C ALA A 173 13.36 6.53 -1.02
N LEU A 174 13.52 5.91 0.15
CA LEU A 174 12.43 5.72 1.10
C LEU A 174 11.94 7.06 1.65
N ARG A 175 12.84 7.97 2.02
CA ARG A 175 12.47 9.32 2.46
C ARG A 175 11.71 10.11 1.38
N HIS A 176 12.08 9.94 0.09
CA HIS A 176 11.31 10.55 -1.00
C HIS A 176 9.92 9.94 -1.09
N HIS A 177 9.82 8.62 -1.02
CA HIS A 177 8.53 7.94 -1.04
C HIS A 177 7.65 8.29 0.16
N GLN A 178 8.23 8.48 1.36
CA GLN A 178 7.47 8.94 2.53
C GLN A 178 6.84 10.32 2.33
N ARG A 179 7.50 11.22 1.61
CA ARG A 179 6.90 12.53 1.26
C ARG A 179 5.72 12.35 0.28
N ILE A 180 5.83 11.39 -0.65
CA ILE A 180 4.72 11.05 -1.55
C ILE A 180 3.56 10.44 -0.75
N LEU A 181 3.83 9.48 0.13
CA LEU A 181 2.82 8.88 1.00
C LEU A 181 2.09 9.96 1.83
N ALA A 182 2.84 10.86 2.46
CA ALA A 182 2.27 11.95 3.23
C ALA A 182 1.40 12.89 2.37
N ALA A 183 1.85 13.23 1.15
CA ALA A 183 1.08 14.08 0.25
C ALA A 183 -0.20 13.40 -0.26
N VAL A 184 -0.15 12.10 -0.59
CA VAL A 184 -1.33 11.33 -0.99
C VAL A 184 -2.34 11.23 0.15
N ILE A 185 -1.90 10.95 1.38
CA ILE A 185 -2.78 10.91 2.55
C ILE A 185 -3.39 12.29 2.84
N ALA A 186 -2.63 13.36 2.70
CA ALA A 186 -3.13 14.72 2.90
C ALA A 186 -4.15 15.13 1.83
N GLU A 187 -3.99 14.68 0.58
CA GLU A 187 -4.92 14.96 -0.53
C GLU A 187 -6.19 14.11 -0.42
N ALA A 188 -6.07 12.81 -0.25
CA ALA A 188 -7.21 11.88 -0.20
C ALA A 188 -7.97 11.94 1.14
N ARG A 189 -7.28 12.25 2.25
CA ARG A 189 -7.85 12.27 3.62
C ARG A 189 -8.70 11.05 3.92
N PRO A 190 -8.13 9.84 3.84
CA PRO A 190 -8.92 8.63 4.07
C PRO A 190 -9.55 8.62 5.46
N SER A 191 -10.79 8.14 5.56
CA SER A 191 -11.47 7.93 6.84
C SER A 191 -10.84 6.79 7.64
N VAL A 192 -10.18 5.85 6.95
CA VAL A 192 -9.52 4.71 7.56
C VAL A 192 -8.20 4.35 6.86
N LEU A 193 -7.15 4.14 7.65
CA LEU A 193 -5.91 3.50 7.26
C LEU A 193 -5.99 2.03 7.64
N HIS A 194 -6.12 1.16 6.66
CA HIS A 194 -6.24 -0.27 6.88
C HIS A 194 -4.89 -0.97 6.78
N LEU A 195 -4.52 -1.71 7.82
CA LEU A 195 -3.29 -2.51 7.89
C LEU A 195 -3.63 -4.00 7.88
N ASN A 196 -3.25 -4.69 6.82
CA ASN A 196 -3.52 -6.10 6.65
C ASN A 196 -2.25 -6.94 6.84
N GLY A 197 -1.97 -7.31 8.09
CA GLY A 197 -0.85 -8.15 8.46
C GLY A 197 0.03 -7.58 9.57
N SER A 198 0.58 -8.48 10.39
CA SER A 198 1.38 -8.12 11.58
C SER A 198 2.63 -7.31 11.25
N HIS A 199 3.22 -7.51 10.05
CA HIS A 199 4.40 -6.74 9.62
C HIS A 199 4.03 -5.27 9.35
N ALA A 200 2.93 -5.03 8.63
CA ALA A 200 2.45 -3.67 8.39
C ALA A 200 2.10 -2.97 9.71
N ILE A 201 1.42 -3.68 10.61
CA ILE A 201 1.09 -3.15 11.94
C ILE A 201 2.33 -2.68 12.68
N GLN A 202 3.36 -3.52 12.82
CA GLN A 202 4.56 -3.19 13.57
C GLN A 202 5.34 -2.01 12.99
N VAL A 203 5.45 -1.94 11.65
CA VAL A 203 6.14 -0.83 11.00
C VAL A 203 5.36 0.46 11.14
N VAL A 204 4.03 0.43 10.97
CA VAL A 204 3.18 1.62 11.08
C VAL A 204 3.10 2.12 12.52
N GLU A 205 2.97 1.22 13.51
CA GLU A 205 3.06 1.58 14.92
C GLU A 205 4.35 2.35 15.23
N ALA A 206 5.49 1.84 14.75
CA ALA A 206 6.79 2.45 15.01
C ALA A 206 7.02 3.78 14.28
N LEU A 207 6.44 3.96 13.09
CA LEU A 207 6.69 5.15 12.25
C LEU A 207 5.70 6.28 12.48
N TYR A 208 4.42 5.95 12.75
CA TYR A 208 3.33 6.92 12.61
C TYR A 208 2.39 6.98 13.81
N CYS A 209 2.53 6.09 14.80
CA CYS A 209 1.69 6.11 15.99
C CYS A 209 2.46 6.60 17.21
N ASP A 210 1.79 7.31 18.11
CA ASP A 210 2.39 7.77 19.38
C ASP A 210 2.56 6.62 20.40
N GLY A 211 2.02 5.44 20.09
CA GLY A 211 2.09 4.23 20.90
C GLY A 211 1.47 3.03 20.17
N PRO A 212 1.45 1.85 20.80
CA PRO A 212 0.88 0.67 20.19
C PRO A 212 -0.63 0.82 19.98
N LEU A 213 -1.12 0.31 18.85
CA LEU A 213 -2.56 0.24 18.56
C LEU A 213 -3.28 -0.63 19.58
N GLU A 214 -4.46 -0.19 20.01
CA GLU A 214 -5.27 -0.85 21.02
C GLU A 214 -5.87 -2.16 20.50
N ARG A 215 -5.64 -3.27 21.21
CA ARG A 215 -6.22 -4.57 20.88
C ARG A 215 -7.69 -4.62 21.25
N GLN A 216 -8.52 -5.12 20.34
CA GLN A 216 -9.97 -5.17 20.49
C GLN A 216 -10.44 -6.50 21.09
N GLY A 217 -10.35 -6.63 22.42
CA GLY A 217 -10.88 -7.75 23.18
C GLY A 217 -10.48 -9.14 22.66
N GLU A 218 -11.45 -10.04 22.53
CA GLU A 218 -11.22 -11.41 22.03
C GLU A 218 -10.79 -11.42 20.55
N LEU A 219 -11.35 -10.55 19.71
CA LEU A 219 -10.96 -10.42 18.31
C LEU A 219 -9.50 -9.96 18.17
N GLY A 220 -9.04 -9.09 19.07
CA GLY A 220 -7.65 -8.66 19.14
C GLY A 220 -6.71 -9.79 19.55
N SER A 221 -7.12 -10.64 20.48
CA SER A 221 -6.33 -11.79 20.93
C SER A 221 -6.26 -12.88 19.86
N GLN A 222 -7.35 -13.15 19.15
CA GLN A 222 -7.46 -14.23 18.19
C GLN A 222 -7.00 -13.86 16.79
N TYR A 223 -7.35 -12.66 16.31
CA TYR A 223 -7.11 -12.24 14.92
C TYR A 223 -6.22 -11.00 14.78
N GLY A 224 -5.69 -10.51 15.89
CA GLY A 224 -4.84 -9.33 15.92
C GLY A 224 -5.58 -8.03 15.62
N LEU A 225 -6.92 -8.00 15.80
CA LEU A 225 -7.71 -6.78 15.56
C LEU A 225 -7.26 -5.66 16.50
N ARG A 226 -6.90 -4.51 15.94
CA ARG A 226 -6.41 -3.33 16.67
C ARG A 226 -6.94 -2.06 16.02
N PHE A 227 -7.17 -1.06 16.87
CA PHE A 227 -7.56 0.28 16.45
C PHE A 227 -6.65 1.32 17.07
N GLY A 228 -6.65 2.51 16.50
CA GLY A 228 -5.90 3.65 17.00
C GLY A 228 -5.82 4.77 15.98
N GLU A 229 -4.86 5.65 16.18
CA GLU A 229 -4.58 6.77 15.29
C GLU A 229 -3.12 6.73 14.83
N ALA A 230 -2.91 7.09 13.57
CA ALA A 230 -1.59 7.34 13.00
C ALA A 230 -1.51 8.78 12.52
N ARG A 231 -0.29 9.31 12.48
CA ARG A 231 -0.02 10.66 11.96
C ARG A 231 0.99 10.57 10.82
N ILE A 232 0.51 10.69 9.59
CA ILE A 232 1.32 10.57 8.38
C ILE A 232 1.53 11.96 7.78
N GLY A 233 2.77 12.46 7.79
CA GLY A 233 3.09 13.80 7.32
C GLY A 233 2.31 14.92 8.04
N GLY A 234 1.94 14.71 9.31
CA GLY A 234 1.13 15.64 10.10
C GLY A 234 -0.38 15.42 9.96
N THR A 235 -0.86 14.64 9.00
CA THR A 235 -2.28 14.33 8.80
C THR A 235 -2.69 13.18 9.74
N PRO A 236 -3.66 13.39 10.66
CA PRO A 236 -4.18 12.30 11.49
C PRO A 236 -5.08 11.40 10.65
N VAL A 237 -5.01 10.09 10.90
CA VAL A 237 -5.87 9.10 10.26
C VAL A 237 -6.17 7.96 11.24
N ARG A 238 -7.42 7.51 11.29
CA ARG A 238 -7.80 6.37 12.12
C ARG A 238 -7.28 5.07 11.53
N VAL A 239 -6.78 4.19 12.36
CA VAL A 239 -6.17 2.92 11.95
C VAL A 239 -7.09 1.75 12.30
N PHE A 240 -7.37 0.94 11.29
CA PHE A 240 -8.01 -0.36 11.40
C PHE A 240 -7.00 -1.42 10.99
N ALA A 241 -6.65 -2.32 11.90
CA ALA A 241 -5.56 -3.27 11.68
C ALA A 241 -5.94 -4.68 12.14
N HIS A 242 -5.48 -5.69 11.41
CA HIS A 242 -5.65 -7.10 11.79
C HIS A 242 -4.57 -7.99 11.16
N ASN A 243 -4.47 -9.25 11.60
CA ASN A 243 -3.61 -10.24 10.98
C ASN A 243 -4.03 -10.46 9.53
N GLN A 244 -3.08 -10.82 8.67
CA GLN A 244 -3.34 -11.02 7.24
C GLN A 244 -4.48 -12.00 6.99
N PHE A 245 -5.40 -11.66 6.08
CA PHE A 245 -6.41 -12.60 5.60
C PHE A 245 -5.77 -13.84 4.98
N GLY A 246 -6.14 -15.02 5.46
CA GLY A 246 -5.52 -16.25 4.99
C GLY A 246 -6.22 -17.52 5.46
N TYR A 247 -5.55 -18.63 5.26
CA TYR A 247 -5.93 -19.95 5.78
C TYR A 247 -5.09 -20.19 7.04
N GLY A 248 -5.75 -20.44 8.16
CA GLY A 248 -5.08 -20.73 9.43
C GLY A 248 -5.90 -20.28 10.64
N ARG A 249 -5.60 -20.88 11.79
CA ARG A 249 -6.38 -20.67 13.04
C ARG A 249 -6.39 -19.21 13.49
N TYR A 250 -5.29 -18.50 13.27
CA TYR A 250 -5.10 -17.11 13.72
C TYR A 250 -5.27 -16.07 12.62
N ASN A 251 -5.66 -16.50 11.42
CA ASN A 251 -5.87 -15.62 10.29
C ASN A 251 -7.37 -15.36 10.11
N PRO A 252 -7.79 -14.09 10.03
CA PRO A 252 -9.18 -13.78 9.74
C PRO A 252 -9.57 -14.25 8.34
N SER A 253 -10.86 -14.46 8.15
CA SER A 253 -11.48 -14.78 6.86
C SER A 253 -12.68 -13.87 6.64
N LYS A 254 -13.28 -13.90 5.45
CA LYS A 254 -14.44 -13.05 5.10
C LYS A 254 -15.58 -13.10 6.12
N LYS A 255 -15.83 -14.24 6.77
CA LYS A 255 -16.89 -14.40 7.79
C LYS A 255 -16.69 -13.55 9.06
N HIS A 256 -15.49 -13.01 9.29
CA HIS A 256 -15.19 -12.20 10.46
C HIS A 256 -15.48 -10.70 10.25
N TRP A 257 -15.69 -10.27 9.00
CA TRP A 257 -15.97 -8.87 8.69
C TRP A 257 -17.14 -8.26 9.48
N PRO A 258 -18.30 -8.96 9.65
CA PRO A 258 -19.39 -8.37 10.45
C PRO A 258 -19.00 -8.07 11.90
N ALA A 259 -18.17 -8.93 12.51
CA ALA A 259 -17.70 -8.70 13.86
C ALA A 259 -16.65 -7.57 13.93
N PHE A 260 -15.75 -7.51 12.95
CA PHE A 260 -14.74 -6.47 12.84
C PHE A 260 -15.37 -5.09 12.62
N ALA A 261 -16.35 -5.00 11.74
CA ALA A 261 -17.05 -3.75 11.45
C ALA A 261 -17.88 -3.24 12.63
N ARG A 262 -18.54 -4.14 13.38
CA ARG A 262 -19.21 -3.75 14.63
C ARG A 262 -18.23 -3.19 15.65
N ALA A 263 -17.13 -3.91 15.90
CA ALA A 263 -16.11 -3.42 16.83
C ALA A 263 -15.53 -2.06 16.41
N TRP A 264 -15.37 -1.84 15.11
CA TRP A 264 -14.94 -0.54 14.57
C TRP A 264 -15.98 0.56 14.81
N ALA A 265 -17.25 0.28 14.50
CA ALA A 265 -18.33 1.23 14.73
C ALA A 265 -18.52 1.59 16.22
N ASP A 266 -18.31 0.63 17.12
CA ASP A 266 -18.36 0.87 18.55
C ASP A 266 -17.17 1.70 19.07
N TRP A 267 -16.03 1.66 18.36
CA TRP A 267 -14.82 2.42 18.72
C TRP A 267 -14.82 3.85 18.16
N THR A 268 -15.42 4.10 17.01
CA THR A 268 -15.44 5.41 16.32
C THR A 268 -16.54 6.33 16.76
#